data_db7ce3d245ac8e871a1a239b1172d863
#
_entry.id   db7ce3d245ac8e871a1a239b1172d863
#
_cell.length_a   1.000
_cell.length_b   1.000
_cell.length_c   1.000
_cell.angle_alpha   90.00
_cell.angle_beta   90.00
_cell.angle_gamma   90.00
#
_symmetry.space_group_name_H-M   'P 1'
#
loop_
_entity.id
_entity.type
_entity.pdbx_description
1 polymer ?
#
loop_
_entity_poly.entity_id
_entity_poly.type
_entity_poly.pdbx_seq_one_letter_code
_entity_poly.pdbx_strand_id
1 'polypeptide(L)'
;MNQDRIDNKANTSGPASRLWQRIALLIGFIIGLTACGSATVGGGYNATTPTNIFESALFEQLDNTKVVIASVNLGGPSRNYLKKREAFVDARVQEYLEDAGYEVRPQREFSQRWNNAILIYGDPIDPTTGRVNQKSFIQIVQAVRDQLREQTDIGSIVFTDIIEKDVYYEQGLNRVTRFDGVTRKPAVQGAGSGVTAEFDWSRPVAAATIRVAWFNMNLERLFSGEGGMDVTDAVDTRSGTAFVRRRDVLENENHIYEGIAIALHPVIPMRNWPGNP
;
A
#
# COMPACT_ATOMS: atom_id res chain seq x y z
N MET A 1 -69.93 49.10 -11.11
CA MET A 1 -69.33 50.26 -11.80
C MET A 1 -67.85 50.31 -11.45
N ASN A 2 -67.03 50.32 -12.49
CA ASN A 2 -65.54 50.42 -12.59
C ASN A 2 -64.75 49.15 -12.24
N GLN A 3 -64.35 48.46 -13.20
CA GLN A 3 -63.41 48.64 -14.37
C GLN A 3 -61.98 48.28 -13.96
N ASP A 4 -61.61 47.19 -14.55
CA ASP A 4 -60.31 46.59 -14.78
C ASP A 4 -59.11 47.49 -15.02
N ARG A 5 -57.96 47.15 -14.52
CA ARG A 5 -56.73 47.45 -15.18
C ARG A 5 -55.70 46.29 -15.01
N ILE A 6 -55.60 45.54 -16.06
CA ILE A 6 -54.56 44.55 -16.28
C ILE A 6 -53.30 45.32 -16.68
N ASP A 7 -52.26 45.30 -15.83
CA ASP A 7 -50.93 45.78 -16.23
C ASP A 7 -50.08 44.59 -16.67
N ASN A 8 -49.97 44.48 -17.99
CA ASN A 8 -49.14 43.51 -18.69
C ASN A 8 -47.68 44.01 -18.70
N LYS A 9 -46.83 43.55 -17.75
CA LYS A 9 -45.40 43.79 -17.77
C LYS A 9 -44.71 42.76 -18.68
N ALA A 10 -44.50 43.18 -19.93
CA ALA A 10 -43.62 42.48 -20.87
C ALA A 10 -42.19 42.41 -20.30
N ASN A 11 -41.74 41.20 -19.99
CA ASN A 11 -40.38 40.91 -19.55
C ASN A 11 -39.45 40.87 -20.77
N THR A 12 -38.89 42.03 -21.16
CA THR A 12 -37.87 42.13 -22.20
C THR A 12 -36.50 41.77 -21.59
N SER A 13 -36.14 40.48 -21.65
CA SER A 13 -34.77 40.06 -21.41
C SER A 13 -33.87 40.59 -22.53
N GLY A 14 -33.04 41.59 -22.19
CA GLY A 14 -32.12 42.22 -23.12
C GLY A 14 -31.04 41.27 -23.64
N PRO A 15 -30.39 41.58 -24.77
CA PRO A 15 -29.37 40.70 -25.40
C PRO A 15 -28.18 40.36 -24.51
N ALA A 16 -27.92 41.15 -23.46
CA ALA A 16 -26.86 40.91 -22.48
C ALA A 16 -27.07 39.64 -21.65
N SER A 17 -28.34 39.31 -21.27
CA SER A 17 -28.62 38.11 -20.46
C SER A 17 -28.36 36.80 -21.21
N ARG A 18 -28.57 36.80 -22.53
CA ARG A 18 -28.31 35.63 -23.39
C ARG A 18 -26.81 35.42 -23.64
N LEU A 19 -26.03 36.49 -23.62
CA LEU A 19 -24.56 36.39 -23.75
C LEU A 19 -23.94 35.76 -22.50
N TRP A 20 -24.36 36.16 -21.31
CA TRP A 20 -23.91 35.58 -20.03
C TRP A 20 -24.29 34.12 -19.87
N GLN A 21 -25.49 33.70 -20.30
CA GLN A 21 -25.89 32.30 -20.27
C GLN A 21 -25.06 31.42 -21.23
N ARG A 22 -24.67 31.96 -22.41
CA ARG A 22 -23.80 31.22 -23.35
C ARG A 22 -22.35 31.10 -22.85
N ILE A 23 -21.85 32.16 -22.18
CA ILE A 23 -20.50 32.14 -21.55
C ILE A 23 -20.48 31.17 -20.38
N ALA A 24 -21.49 31.13 -19.52
CA ALA A 24 -21.58 30.17 -18.39
C ALA A 24 -21.66 28.71 -18.87
N LEU A 25 -22.36 28.45 -19.99
CA LEU A 25 -22.44 27.11 -20.60
C LEU A 25 -21.11 26.68 -21.24
N LEU A 26 -20.35 27.60 -21.84
CA LEU A 26 -19.04 27.33 -22.41
C LEU A 26 -17.98 27.06 -21.31
N ILE A 27 -18.02 27.82 -20.21
CA ILE A 27 -17.12 27.60 -19.06
C ILE A 27 -17.44 26.28 -18.37
N GLY A 28 -18.71 25.91 -18.21
CA GLY A 28 -19.12 24.61 -17.66
C GLY A 28 -18.68 23.42 -18.52
N PHE A 29 -18.64 23.58 -19.86
CA PHE A 29 -18.18 22.53 -20.76
C PHE A 29 -16.65 22.35 -20.78
N ILE A 30 -15.89 23.43 -20.55
CA ILE A 30 -14.41 23.39 -20.47
C ILE A 30 -13.96 22.76 -19.16
N ILE A 31 -14.68 22.97 -18.05
CA ILE A 31 -14.35 22.35 -16.75
C ILE A 31 -14.69 20.85 -16.74
N GLY A 32 -15.69 20.42 -17.53
CA GLY A 32 -16.04 18.99 -17.66
C GLY A 32 -15.07 18.16 -18.50
N LEU A 33 -14.20 18.77 -19.30
CA LEU A 33 -13.25 18.05 -20.16
C LEU A 33 -11.88 17.82 -19.52
N THR A 34 -11.59 18.44 -18.37
CA THR A 34 -10.32 18.24 -17.66
C THR A 34 -10.35 17.08 -16.66
N ALA A 35 -11.49 16.40 -16.50
CA ALA A 35 -11.65 15.28 -15.55
C ALA A 35 -11.30 13.89 -16.13
N CYS A 36 -10.82 13.79 -17.38
CA CYS A 36 -10.27 12.56 -17.96
C CYS A 36 -8.80 12.76 -18.35
N GLY A 37 -7.98 13.19 -17.40
CA GLY A 37 -6.56 12.94 -17.45
C GLY A 37 -6.33 11.48 -17.15
N SER A 38 -6.45 10.58 -18.13
CA SER A 38 -5.83 9.27 -18.05
C SER A 38 -4.34 9.53 -17.91
N ALA A 39 -3.82 9.39 -16.69
CA ALA A 39 -2.39 9.32 -16.48
C ALA A 39 -1.87 8.27 -17.45
N THR A 40 -1.14 8.69 -18.46
CA THR A 40 -0.42 7.79 -19.35
C THR A 40 0.64 7.12 -18.49
N VAL A 41 0.30 5.93 -18.00
CA VAL A 41 1.18 5.12 -17.21
C VAL A 41 2.38 4.77 -18.08
N GLY A 42 3.55 5.25 -17.72
CA GLY A 42 4.82 4.86 -18.34
C GLY A 42 4.98 3.33 -18.26
N GLY A 43 5.65 2.74 -19.26
CA GLY A 43 5.73 1.28 -19.39
C GLY A 43 6.25 0.62 -18.11
N GLY A 44 5.42 -0.22 -17.52
CA GLY A 44 5.70 -0.97 -16.29
C GLY A 44 4.91 -0.54 -15.05
N TYR A 45 4.38 0.69 -15.03
CA TYR A 45 3.57 1.15 -13.91
C TYR A 45 2.17 0.52 -13.93
N ASN A 46 1.70 0.14 -12.77
CA ASN A 46 0.39 -0.49 -12.59
C ASN A 46 -0.64 0.49 -12.01
N ALA A 47 -1.76 0.67 -12.72
CA ALA A 47 -2.89 1.48 -12.26
C ALA A 47 -3.63 0.90 -11.03
N THR A 48 -3.31 -0.31 -10.60
CA THR A 48 -3.91 -0.95 -9.42
C THR A 48 -3.15 -0.65 -8.13
N THR A 49 -2.41 0.44 -8.06
CA THR A 49 -1.79 0.90 -6.81
C THR A 49 -2.88 1.06 -5.75
N PRO A 50 -2.77 0.43 -4.60
CA PRO A 50 -3.77 0.52 -3.56
C PRO A 50 -3.92 1.97 -3.11
N THR A 51 -5.12 2.31 -2.67
CA THR A 51 -5.39 3.63 -2.13
C THR A 51 -4.54 3.84 -0.89
N ASN A 52 -3.56 4.70 -0.97
CA ASN A 52 -2.78 5.12 0.18
C ASN A 52 -3.64 6.03 1.05
N ILE A 53 -3.50 5.86 2.36
CA ILE A 53 -4.05 6.82 3.33
C ILE A 53 -2.90 7.70 3.76
N PHE A 54 -3.01 9.00 3.54
CA PHE A 54 -1.97 9.96 3.91
C PHE A 54 -2.61 11.20 4.55
N GLU A 55 -2.42 11.33 5.86
CA GLU A 55 -2.87 12.47 6.66
C GLU A 55 -1.75 13.51 6.74
N SER A 56 -1.53 14.24 5.63
CA SER A 56 -0.40 15.16 5.48
C SER A 56 -0.33 16.19 6.60
N ALA A 57 -1.48 16.75 7.03
CA ALA A 57 -1.54 17.72 8.11
C ALA A 57 -1.06 17.17 9.47
N LEU A 58 -1.31 15.89 9.76
CA LEU A 58 -0.79 15.23 10.96
C LEU A 58 0.68 14.86 10.78
N PHE A 59 1.09 14.49 9.59
CA PHE A 59 2.47 14.13 9.29
C PHE A 59 3.41 15.33 9.43
N GLU A 60 2.99 16.52 8.97
CA GLU A 60 3.73 17.77 9.11
C GLU A 60 3.88 18.24 10.58
N GLN A 61 3.07 17.71 11.49
CA GLN A 61 3.14 18.01 12.92
C GLN A 61 4.11 17.09 13.69
N LEU A 62 4.80 16.17 13.00
CA LEU A 62 5.82 15.36 13.66
C LEU A 62 6.97 16.23 14.18
N ASP A 63 7.23 16.15 15.48
CA ASP A 63 8.25 16.95 16.16
C ASP A 63 9.69 16.61 15.72
N ASN A 64 9.89 15.39 15.18
CA ASN A 64 11.21 14.92 14.76
C ASN A 64 11.12 13.81 13.72
N THR A 65 12.25 13.51 13.10
CA THR A 65 12.41 12.44 12.09
C THR A 65 12.84 11.10 12.69
N LYS A 66 12.80 10.95 14.03
CA LYS A 66 13.22 9.71 14.71
C LYS A 66 12.10 8.69 14.70
N VAL A 67 12.36 7.56 14.08
CA VAL A 67 11.37 6.50 13.90
C VAL A 67 11.89 5.16 14.44
N VAL A 68 10.99 4.27 14.82
CA VAL A 68 11.31 2.88 15.10
C VAL A 68 10.46 1.98 14.22
N ILE A 69 11.08 0.95 13.64
CA ILE A 69 10.36 -0.07 12.87
C ILE A 69 9.80 -1.12 13.83
N ALA A 70 8.52 -1.37 13.70
CA ALA A 70 7.78 -2.39 14.44
C ALA A 70 7.44 -3.55 13.49
N SER A 71 8.27 -4.56 13.48
CA SER A 71 8.03 -5.80 12.74
C SER A 71 7.03 -6.65 13.52
N VAL A 72 5.75 -6.41 13.30
CA VAL A 72 4.69 -7.19 13.96
C VAL A 72 3.91 -7.93 12.89
N ASN A 73 4.25 -9.18 12.69
CA ASN A 73 3.50 -10.05 11.82
C ASN A 73 2.23 -10.53 12.52
N LEU A 74 1.10 -9.98 12.11
CA LEU A 74 -0.23 -10.40 12.55
C LEU A 74 -0.88 -11.42 11.59
N GLY A 75 -0.07 -11.99 10.72
CA GLY A 75 -0.56 -12.93 9.71
C GLY A 75 -0.84 -14.32 10.25
N GLY A 76 -1.74 -15.00 9.57
CA GLY A 76 -2.07 -16.40 9.85
C GLY A 76 -0.92 -17.38 9.54
N PRO A 77 -1.08 -18.66 9.93
CA PRO A 77 -0.07 -19.72 9.77
C PRO A 77 0.44 -19.91 8.34
N SER A 78 -0.38 -19.60 7.34
CA SER A 78 -0.03 -19.71 5.92
C SER A 78 1.19 -18.90 5.49
N ARG A 79 1.59 -17.89 6.31
CA ARG A 79 2.73 -17.01 6.02
C ARG A 79 4.04 -17.42 6.69
N ASN A 80 4.07 -18.55 7.37
CA ASN A 80 5.29 -19.04 8.05
C ASN A 80 6.50 -19.14 7.12
N TYR A 81 6.32 -19.39 5.83
CA TYR A 81 7.40 -19.46 4.87
C TYR A 81 8.03 -18.09 4.57
N LEU A 82 7.30 -16.97 4.81
CA LEU A 82 7.79 -15.61 4.64
C LEU A 82 8.58 -15.11 5.87
N LYS A 83 8.37 -15.69 7.04
CA LYS A 83 9.06 -15.28 8.30
C LYS A 83 10.57 -15.19 8.17
N LYS A 84 11.17 -16.08 7.40
CA LYS A 84 12.63 -16.09 7.18
C LYS A 84 13.12 -14.83 6.45
N ARG A 85 12.25 -14.12 5.75
CA ARG A 85 12.55 -12.93 4.96
C ARG A 85 12.15 -11.63 5.64
N GLU A 86 11.35 -11.67 6.71
CA GLU A 86 10.86 -10.47 7.40
C GLU A 86 12.02 -9.57 7.84
N ALA A 87 12.98 -10.12 8.56
CA ALA A 87 14.14 -9.35 9.04
C ALA A 87 14.95 -8.72 7.89
N PHE A 88 15.04 -9.41 6.76
CA PHE A 88 15.73 -8.89 5.57
C PHE A 88 14.94 -7.73 4.94
N VAL A 89 13.62 -7.88 4.79
CA VAL A 89 12.76 -6.82 4.25
C VAL A 89 12.77 -5.61 5.18
N ASP A 90 12.69 -5.81 6.50
CA ASP A 90 12.76 -4.72 7.48
C ASP A 90 14.08 -3.96 7.42
N ALA A 91 15.20 -4.66 7.22
CA ALA A 91 16.50 -4.01 7.02
C ALA A 91 16.51 -3.13 5.76
N ARG A 92 15.84 -3.54 4.67
CA ARG A 92 15.71 -2.73 3.46
C ARG A 92 14.76 -1.54 3.67
N VAL A 93 13.70 -1.69 4.48
CA VAL A 93 12.85 -0.57 4.89
C VAL A 93 13.67 0.43 5.70
N GLN A 94 14.49 -0.04 6.63
CA GLN A 94 15.38 0.82 7.41
C GLN A 94 16.31 1.64 6.51
N GLU A 95 17.04 0.98 5.61
CA GLU A 95 17.92 1.66 4.65
C GLU A 95 17.18 2.73 3.83
N TYR A 96 15.98 2.38 3.33
CA TYR A 96 15.17 3.30 2.53
C TYR A 96 14.71 4.54 3.31
N LEU A 97 14.37 4.37 4.59
CA LEU A 97 14.01 5.47 5.49
C LEU A 97 15.24 6.35 5.82
N GLU A 98 16.39 5.72 6.10
CA GLU A 98 17.65 6.42 6.39
C GLU A 98 18.12 7.25 5.18
N ASP A 99 18.03 6.71 3.96
CA ASP A 99 18.32 7.41 2.70
C ASP A 99 17.38 8.60 2.46
N ALA A 100 16.18 8.54 3.00
CA ALA A 100 15.21 9.63 2.95
C ALA A 100 15.40 10.68 4.08
N GLY A 101 16.39 10.49 4.97
CA GLY A 101 16.75 11.44 6.02
C GLY A 101 16.08 11.18 7.37
N TYR A 102 15.47 10.02 7.58
CA TYR A 102 14.95 9.62 8.88
C TYR A 102 16.07 9.01 9.75
N GLU A 103 16.04 9.28 11.05
CA GLU A 103 16.88 8.60 12.04
C GLU A 103 16.15 7.34 12.51
N VAL A 104 16.55 6.17 11.97
CA VAL A 104 15.89 4.91 12.34
C VAL A 104 16.54 4.33 13.59
N ARG A 105 15.76 4.25 14.66
CA ARG A 105 16.21 3.65 15.93
C ARG A 105 16.25 2.13 15.83
N PRO A 106 17.17 1.48 16.54
CA PRO A 106 17.30 0.03 16.48
C PRO A 106 15.96 -0.68 16.76
N GLN A 107 15.57 -1.60 15.89
CA GLN A 107 14.31 -2.37 16.00
C GLN A 107 14.16 -3.08 17.37
N ARG A 108 15.29 -3.44 18.00
CA ARG A 108 15.30 -4.03 19.34
C ARG A 108 14.62 -3.15 20.39
N GLU A 109 14.60 -1.83 20.20
CA GLU A 109 13.93 -0.92 21.13
C GLU A 109 12.42 -1.14 21.16
N PHE A 110 11.82 -1.46 20.02
CA PHE A 110 10.42 -1.86 19.95
C PHE A 110 10.23 -3.31 20.42
N SER A 111 10.98 -4.25 19.86
CA SER A 111 10.76 -5.69 20.06
C SER A 111 10.97 -6.14 21.51
N GLN A 112 11.91 -5.56 22.24
CA GLN A 112 12.08 -5.85 23.66
C GLN A 112 10.86 -5.43 24.49
N ARG A 113 10.34 -4.22 24.26
CA ARG A 113 9.13 -3.71 24.93
C ARG A 113 7.89 -4.50 24.54
N TRP A 114 7.80 -4.88 23.28
CA TRP A 114 6.72 -5.73 22.76
C TRP A 114 6.70 -7.09 23.46
N ASN A 115 7.84 -7.77 23.53
CA ASN A 115 7.96 -9.07 24.20
C ASN A 115 7.64 -8.98 25.71
N ASN A 116 8.09 -7.92 26.38
CA ASN A 116 7.75 -7.68 27.79
C ASN A 116 6.23 -7.45 27.97
N ALA A 117 5.59 -6.71 27.07
CA ALA A 117 4.17 -6.48 27.13
C ALA A 117 3.35 -7.76 26.87
N ILE A 118 3.82 -8.65 25.99
CA ILE A 118 3.21 -9.98 25.78
C ILE A 118 3.20 -10.79 27.09
N LEU A 119 4.26 -10.74 27.89
CA LEU A 119 4.31 -11.45 29.17
C LEU A 119 3.25 -10.94 30.16
N ILE A 120 2.84 -9.70 30.04
CA ILE A 120 1.85 -9.06 30.93
C ILE A 120 0.42 -9.26 30.41
N TYR A 121 0.19 -9.03 29.12
CA TYR A 121 -1.15 -8.97 28.52
C TYR A 121 -1.55 -10.23 27.74
N GLY A 122 -0.62 -11.21 27.62
CA GLY A 122 -0.77 -12.42 26.80
C GLY A 122 -0.46 -12.19 25.32
N ASP A 123 -0.23 -13.30 24.61
CA ASP A 123 0.03 -13.25 23.15
C ASP A 123 -1.18 -12.68 22.43
N PRO A 124 -1.01 -11.65 21.59
CA PRO A 124 -2.10 -11.07 20.81
C PRO A 124 -2.57 -11.98 19.66
N ILE A 125 -1.84 -13.06 19.37
CA ILE A 125 -2.18 -14.01 18.31
C ILE A 125 -2.57 -15.34 18.92
N ASP A 126 -3.78 -15.81 18.63
CA ASP A 126 -4.22 -17.14 19.02
C ASP A 126 -3.36 -18.20 18.30
N PRO A 127 -2.62 -19.02 19.02
CA PRO A 127 -1.68 -19.98 18.42
C PRO A 127 -2.38 -21.08 17.62
N THR A 128 -3.66 -21.33 17.87
CA THR A 128 -4.45 -22.38 17.23
C THR A 128 -5.10 -21.88 15.94
N THR A 129 -5.65 -20.68 15.98
CA THR A 129 -6.43 -20.12 14.86
C THR A 129 -5.69 -19.06 14.04
N GLY A 130 -4.57 -18.54 14.56
CA GLY A 130 -3.84 -17.40 13.99
C GLY A 130 -4.60 -16.08 14.05
N ARG A 131 -5.74 -16.04 14.74
CA ARG A 131 -6.56 -14.82 14.84
C ARG A 131 -5.98 -13.85 15.85
N VAL A 132 -6.09 -12.57 15.54
CA VAL A 132 -5.65 -11.49 16.43
C VAL A 132 -6.70 -11.28 17.53
N ASN A 133 -6.25 -11.35 18.79
CA ASN A 133 -7.01 -10.85 19.93
C ASN A 133 -6.85 -9.32 19.98
N GLN A 134 -7.82 -8.61 19.45
CA GLN A 134 -7.83 -7.14 19.35
C GLN A 134 -7.58 -6.45 20.69
N LYS A 135 -8.16 -6.98 21.78
CA LYS A 135 -8.02 -6.39 23.12
C LYS A 135 -6.57 -6.46 23.60
N SER A 136 -5.96 -7.65 23.59
CA SER A 136 -4.57 -7.84 23.99
C SER A 136 -3.63 -7.04 23.07
N PHE A 137 -3.88 -7.05 21.77
CA PHE A 137 -3.09 -6.28 20.80
C PHE A 137 -3.07 -4.78 21.12
N ILE A 138 -4.25 -4.18 21.34
CA ILE A 138 -4.34 -2.76 21.68
C ILE A 138 -3.62 -2.44 22.99
N GLN A 139 -3.80 -3.28 24.02
CA GLN A 139 -3.11 -3.11 25.32
C GLN A 139 -1.58 -3.16 25.18
N ILE A 140 -1.08 -4.11 24.39
CA ILE A 140 0.36 -4.25 24.11
C ILE A 140 0.90 -3.01 23.37
N VAL A 141 0.22 -2.59 22.28
CA VAL A 141 0.65 -1.43 21.50
C VAL A 141 0.68 -0.18 22.37
N GLN A 142 -0.36 0.04 23.19
CA GLN A 142 -0.41 1.16 24.13
C GLN A 142 0.73 1.13 25.13
N ALA A 143 0.99 -0.02 25.76
CA ALA A 143 2.07 -0.17 26.74
C ALA A 143 3.45 0.07 26.10
N VAL A 144 3.69 -0.45 24.91
CA VAL A 144 4.95 -0.23 24.18
C VAL A 144 5.11 1.25 23.82
N ARG A 145 4.06 1.90 23.28
CA ARG A 145 4.05 3.32 22.96
C ARG A 145 4.38 4.17 24.19
N ASP A 146 3.74 3.90 25.34
CA ASP A 146 3.95 4.67 26.58
C ASP A 146 5.42 4.54 27.04
N GLN A 147 5.99 3.35 27.02
CA GLN A 147 7.40 3.14 27.35
C GLN A 147 8.35 3.83 26.35
N LEU A 148 8.07 3.77 25.06
CA LEU A 148 8.88 4.48 24.06
C LEU A 148 8.84 5.97 24.30
N ARG A 149 7.66 6.54 24.56
CA ARG A 149 7.45 7.98 24.82
C ARG A 149 8.16 8.46 26.09
N GLU A 150 8.18 7.64 27.14
CA GLU A 150 8.79 8.01 28.43
C GLU A 150 10.32 7.81 28.46
N GLN A 151 10.82 6.83 27.72
CA GLN A 151 12.21 6.36 27.86
C GLN A 151 13.09 6.70 26.65
N THR A 152 12.53 7.23 25.59
CA THR A 152 13.25 7.51 24.34
C THR A 152 12.81 8.85 23.73
N ASP A 153 13.50 9.26 22.67
CA ASP A 153 13.19 10.43 21.87
C ASP A 153 12.54 10.07 20.51
N ILE A 154 12.00 8.86 20.38
CA ILE A 154 11.31 8.39 19.18
C ILE A 154 10.02 9.19 18.99
N GLY A 155 9.84 9.75 17.79
CA GLY A 155 8.66 10.55 17.43
C GLY A 155 7.53 9.75 16.76
N SER A 156 7.85 8.59 16.17
CA SER A 156 6.85 7.81 15.45
C SER A 156 7.22 6.33 15.33
N ILE A 157 6.22 5.50 15.02
CA ILE A 157 6.34 4.05 14.86
C ILE A 157 5.90 3.67 13.44
N VAL A 158 6.75 2.95 12.74
CA VAL A 158 6.49 2.39 11.40
C VAL A 158 6.26 0.90 11.53
N PHE A 159 5.02 0.47 11.38
CA PHE A 159 4.67 -0.95 11.33
C PHE A 159 4.89 -1.48 9.92
N THR A 160 5.58 -2.61 9.82
CA THR A 160 5.82 -3.35 8.60
C THR A 160 5.16 -4.72 8.67
N ASP A 161 4.54 -5.15 7.61
CA ASP A 161 3.92 -6.47 7.51
C ASP A 161 4.05 -6.99 6.06
N ILE A 162 4.42 -8.25 5.90
CA ILE A 162 4.40 -8.90 4.60
C ILE A 162 3.10 -9.68 4.49
N ILE A 163 2.22 -9.22 3.62
CA ILE A 163 0.92 -9.85 3.38
C ILE A 163 0.94 -10.69 2.11
N GLU A 164 0.17 -11.78 2.10
CA GLU A 164 -0.05 -12.60 0.93
C GLU A 164 -1.39 -12.27 0.29
N LYS A 165 -1.41 -12.12 -1.04
CA LYS A 165 -2.60 -11.86 -1.83
C LYS A 165 -2.71 -12.86 -2.96
N ASP A 166 -3.94 -13.24 -3.32
CA ASP A 166 -4.21 -13.97 -4.54
C ASP A 166 -4.26 -13.00 -5.72
N VAL A 167 -3.45 -13.26 -6.74
CA VAL A 167 -3.37 -12.48 -7.97
C VAL A 167 -3.53 -13.38 -9.18
N TYR A 168 -3.90 -12.80 -10.34
CA TYR A 168 -4.15 -13.54 -11.57
C TYR A 168 -3.23 -13.04 -12.67
N TYR A 169 -2.77 -13.97 -13.52
CA TYR A 169 -2.07 -13.61 -14.74
C TYR A 169 -3.05 -13.16 -15.82
N GLU A 170 -2.70 -12.08 -16.51
CA GLU A 170 -3.46 -11.63 -17.67
C GLU A 170 -3.49 -12.69 -18.76
N GLN A 171 -4.62 -12.80 -19.44
CA GLN A 171 -4.76 -13.66 -20.60
C GLN A 171 -4.04 -13.02 -21.80
N GLY A 172 -3.32 -13.81 -22.59
CA GLY A 172 -2.64 -13.33 -23.78
C GLY A 172 -1.20 -13.78 -23.92
N LEU A 173 -0.48 -13.23 -24.90
CA LEU A 173 0.91 -13.63 -25.22
C LEU A 173 1.91 -13.15 -24.15
N ASN A 174 1.70 -11.95 -23.59
CA ASN A 174 2.53 -11.41 -22.52
C ASN A 174 1.86 -11.68 -21.19
N ARG A 175 2.01 -12.88 -20.68
CA ARG A 175 1.45 -13.24 -19.38
C ARG A 175 2.18 -12.47 -18.28
N VAL A 176 1.48 -11.53 -17.67
CA VAL A 176 1.94 -10.75 -16.52
C VAL A 176 0.84 -10.71 -15.49
N THR A 177 1.21 -10.52 -14.24
CA THR A 177 0.28 -10.12 -13.19
C THR A 177 0.60 -8.72 -12.72
N ARG A 178 -0.43 -7.94 -12.43
CA ARG A 178 -0.30 -6.58 -11.88
C ARG A 178 -0.98 -6.54 -10.53
N PHE A 179 -0.23 -6.12 -9.53
CA PHE A 179 -0.74 -5.98 -8.16
C PHE A 179 0.07 -4.94 -7.41
N ASP A 180 -0.58 -4.18 -6.57
CA ASP A 180 0.02 -3.21 -5.65
C ASP A 180 1.16 -2.37 -6.26
N GLY A 181 0.94 -1.83 -7.46
CA GLY A 181 1.86 -0.96 -8.17
C GLY A 181 2.92 -1.65 -9.00
N VAL A 182 3.06 -2.97 -8.97
CA VAL A 182 4.10 -3.70 -9.71
C VAL A 182 3.53 -4.58 -10.82
N THR A 183 4.40 -4.93 -11.76
CA THR A 183 4.13 -5.92 -12.82
C THR A 183 5.14 -7.05 -12.71
N ARG A 184 4.67 -8.29 -12.65
CA ARG A 184 5.53 -9.49 -12.56
C ARG A 184 5.19 -10.50 -13.64
N LYS A 185 6.21 -11.15 -14.18
CA LYS A 185 6.09 -12.29 -15.10
C LYS A 185 5.97 -13.59 -14.31
N PRO A 186 5.38 -14.64 -14.92
CA PRO A 186 5.39 -15.96 -14.31
C PRO A 186 6.83 -16.45 -14.10
N ALA A 187 7.12 -16.89 -12.88
CA ALA A 187 8.34 -17.64 -12.61
C ALA A 187 8.13 -19.11 -13.01
N VAL A 188 9.21 -19.78 -13.39
CA VAL A 188 9.23 -21.21 -13.68
C VAL A 188 10.21 -21.94 -12.77
N GLN A 189 9.87 -23.13 -12.32
CA GLN A 189 10.71 -23.91 -11.42
C GLN A 189 10.66 -25.38 -11.76
N GLY A 190 11.83 -26.03 -11.85
CA GLY A 190 11.96 -27.46 -12.14
C GLY A 190 12.91 -27.74 -13.29
N ALA A 191 13.07 -29.01 -13.62
CA ALA A 191 14.01 -29.50 -14.64
C ALA A 191 13.40 -29.64 -16.05
N GLY A 192 12.11 -29.31 -16.23
CA GLY A 192 11.42 -29.39 -17.51
C GLY A 192 11.70 -28.17 -18.39
N SER A 193 11.38 -28.28 -19.68
CA SER A 193 11.68 -27.27 -20.69
C SER A 193 10.55 -26.25 -20.95
N GLY A 194 9.45 -26.31 -20.22
CA GLY A 194 8.37 -25.34 -20.47
C GLY A 194 7.05 -25.66 -19.77
N VAL A 195 6.04 -24.95 -20.21
CA VAL A 195 4.66 -25.06 -19.74
C VAL A 195 3.84 -25.74 -20.81
N THR A 196 2.99 -26.68 -20.43
CA THR A 196 2.12 -27.38 -21.42
C THR A 196 1.06 -26.43 -21.98
N ALA A 197 0.50 -26.76 -23.14
CA ALA A 197 -0.57 -25.97 -23.74
C ALA A 197 -1.86 -26.00 -22.90
N GLU A 198 -2.04 -27.06 -22.10
CA GLU A 198 -3.18 -27.26 -21.22
C GLU A 198 -3.06 -26.55 -19.87
N PHE A 199 -1.98 -25.82 -19.65
CA PHE A 199 -1.79 -25.10 -18.38
C PHE A 199 -2.93 -24.10 -18.10
N ASP A 200 -3.57 -24.27 -16.96
CA ASP A 200 -4.69 -23.43 -16.56
C ASP A 200 -4.19 -22.12 -15.91
N TRP A 201 -4.09 -21.09 -16.73
CA TRP A 201 -3.69 -19.75 -16.32
C TRP A 201 -4.79 -18.94 -15.61
N SER A 202 -6.01 -19.47 -15.53
CA SER A 202 -7.11 -18.80 -14.81
C SER A 202 -7.04 -18.96 -13.28
N ARG A 203 -6.16 -19.84 -12.82
CA ARG A 203 -5.96 -20.07 -11.38
C ARG A 203 -5.21 -18.91 -10.72
N PRO A 204 -5.61 -18.54 -9.51
CA PRO A 204 -4.88 -17.56 -8.74
C PRO A 204 -3.49 -18.08 -8.35
N VAL A 205 -2.56 -17.16 -8.21
CA VAL A 205 -1.24 -17.39 -7.66
C VAL A 205 -1.03 -16.48 -6.46
N ALA A 206 -0.27 -16.93 -5.48
CA ALA A 206 0.05 -16.12 -4.34
C ALA A 206 1.13 -15.08 -4.67
N ALA A 207 0.98 -13.87 -4.16
CA ALA A 207 1.93 -12.78 -4.27
C ALA A 207 2.20 -12.17 -2.90
N ALA A 208 3.45 -11.78 -2.67
CA ALA A 208 3.88 -11.08 -1.47
C ALA A 208 3.86 -9.56 -1.70
N THR A 209 3.21 -8.86 -0.79
CA THR A 209 3.10 -7.41 -0.75
C THR A 209 3.60 -6.91 0.59
N ILE A 210 4.41 -5.86 0.60
CA ILE A 210 4.71 -5.14 1.84
C ILE A 210 3.57 -4.16 2.13
N ARG A 211 3.12 -4.15 3.38
CA ARG A 211 2.23 -3.13 3.94
C ARG A 211 3.01 -2.32 4.96
N VAL A 212 2.93 -1.01 4.84
CA VAL A 212 3.51 -0.07 5.80
C VAL A 212 2.39 0.75 6.42
N ALA A 213 2.43 0.91 7.75
CA ALA A 213 1.52 1.79 8.46
C ALA A 213 2.31 2.65 9.46
N TRP A 214 2.19 3.96 9.35
CA TRP A 214 2.96 4.93 10.13
C TRP A 214 2.06 5.62 11.15
N PHE A 215 2.48 5.61 12.41
CA PHE A 215 1.73 6.19 13.53
C PHE A 215 2.59 7.17 14.30
N ASN A 216 1.98 8.27 14.77
CA ASN A 216 2.62 9.13 15.76
C ASN A 216 2.55 8.51 17.17
N MET A 217 3.15 9.19 18.15
CA MET A 217 3.16 8.72 19.55
C MET A 217 1.81 8.88 20.26
N ASN A 218 0.76 9.37 19.60
CA ASN A 218 -0.63 9.29 20.07
C ASN A 218 -1.38 8.10 19.50
N LEU A 219 -0.71 7.25 18.69
CA LEU A 219 -1.30 6.15 17.92
C LEU A 219 -2.32 6.63 16.88
N GLU A 220 -2.19 7.87 16.42
CA GLU A 220 -2.92 8.35 15.27
C GLU A 220 -2.18 7.89 14.00
N ARG A 221 -2.93 7.33 13.07
CA ARG A 221 -2.35 6.87 11.81
C ARG A 221 -2.07 8.06 10.91
N LEU A 222 -0.80 8.26 10.57
CA LEU A 222 -0.33 9.31 9.69
C LEU A 222 -0.35 8.88 8.24
N PHE A 223 -0.02 7.61 8.02
CA PHE A 223 0.10 7.04 6.68
C PHE A 223 -0.15 5.54 6.71
N SER A 224 -0.62 5.01 5.59
CA SER A 224 -0.57 3.58 5.31
C SER A 224 -0.54 3.36 3.80
N GLY A 225 0.35 2.46 3.36
CA GLY A 225 0.52 2.12 1.95
C GLY A 225 0.91 0.66 1.76
N GLU A 226 0.73 0.19 0.55
CA GLU A 226 1.10 -1.17 0.14
C GLU A 226 1.92 -1.13 -1.14
N GLY A 227 2.88 -2.05 -1.27
CA GLY A 227 3.68 -2.19 -2.47
C GLY A 227 3.96 -3.65 -2.79
N GLY A 228 3.68 -4.06 -4.02
CA GLY A 228 3.90 -5.42 -4.47
C GLY A 228 5.38 -5.75 -4.56
N MET A 229 5.79 -6.91 -4.05
CA MET A 229 7.18 -7.34 -4.13
C MET A 229 7.34 -8.44 -5.17
N ASP A 230 6.84 -9.64 -4.88
CA ASP A 230 7.12 -10.79 -5.72
C ASP A 230 5.94 -11.76 -5.77
N VAL A 231 5.83 -12.53 -6.87
CA VAL A 231 4.93 -13.68 -6.94
C VAL A 231 5.61 -14.84 -6.23
N THR A 232 4.92 -15.44 -5.29
CA THR A 232 5.49 -16.49 -4.43
C THR A 232 5.35 -17.89 -5.00
N ASP A 233 4.57 -18.04 -6.09
CA ASP A 233 4.37 -19.28 -6.81
C ASP A 233 5.04 -19.25 -8.19
N ALA A 234 5.46 -20.40 -8.67
CA ALA A 234 6.03 -20.63 -10.00
C ALA A 234 5.29 -21.75 -10.71
N VAL A 235 5.36 -21.75 -12.02
CA VAL A 235 4.93 -22.92 -12.82
C VAL A 235 5.91 -24.07 -12.58
N ASP A 236 5.42 -25.22 -12.15
CA ASP A 236 6.23 -26.43 -12.05
C ASP A 236 6.49 -27.02 -13.44
N THR A 237 7.70 -26.85 -13.96
CA THR A 237 8.08 -27.35 -15.28
C THR A 237 8.20 -28.87 -15.36
N ARG A 238 8.20 -29.58 -14.23
CA ARG A 238 8.21 -31.06 -14.22
C ARG A 238 6.86 -31.65 -14.62
N SER A 239 5.79 -31.06 -14.10
CA SER A 239 4.41 -31.44 -14.48
C SER A 239 3.88 -30.58 -15.63
N GLY A 240 4.32 -29.30 -15.70
CA GLY A 240 3.83 -28.31 -16.66
C GLY A 240 2.36 -27.92 -16.49
N THR A 241 1.71 -28.36 -15.40
CA THR A 241 0.25 -28.25 -15.21
C THR A 241 -0.16 -27.58 -13.90
N ALA A 242 0.78 -27.26 -13.01
CA ALA A 242 0.47 -26.73 -11.69
C ALA A 242 1.39 -25.57 -11.29
N PHE A 243 0.86 -24.69 -10.44
CA PHE A 243 1.67 -23.75 -9.67
C PHE A 243 2.21 -24.45 -8.42
N VAL A 244 3.46 -24.15 -8.08
CA VAL A 244 4.14 -24.63 -6.87
C VAL A 244 4.83 -23.46 -6.17
N ARG A 245 5.01 -23.56 -4.86
CA ARG A 245 5.73 -22.54 -4.10
C ARG A 245 7.18 -22.43 -4.59
N ARG A 246 7.61 -21.21 -4.85
CA ARG A 246 9.00 -20.89 -5.24
C ARG A 246 9.95 -21.15 -4.07
N ARG A 247 11.18 -21.53 -4.42
CA ARG A 247 12.26 -21.69 -3.42
C ARG A 247 12.96 -20.37 -3.11
N ASP A 248 13.00 -19.47 -4.09
CA ASP A 248 13.70 -18.18 -4.11
C ASP A 248 12.75 -16.99 -3.81
N VAL A 249 11.69 -17.22 -3.02
CA VAL A 249 10.74 -16.17 -2.65
C VAL A 249 11.46 -15.02 -1.94
N LEU A 250 11.23 -13.78 -2.41
CA LEU A 250 11.83 -12.56 -1.88
C LEU A 250 13.37 -12.59 -1.85
N GLU A 251 14.00 -13.20 -2.86
CA GLU A 251 15.47 -13.14 -3.05
C GLU A 251 15.88 -12.03 -4.00
N ASN A 252 14.96 -11.52 -4.83
CA ASN A 252 15.23 -10.41 -5.73
C ASN A 252 15.15 -9.09 -4.97
N GLU A 253 16.32 -8.51 -4.64
CA GLU A 253 16.42 -7.25 -3.92
C GLU A 253 15.77 -6.08 -4.66
N ASN A 254 15.84 -6.05 -6.00
CA ASN A 254 15.20 -4.99 -6.79
C ASN A 254 13.67 -5.03 -6.65
N HIS A 255 13.06 -6.22 -6.60
CA HIS A 255 11.63 -6.35 -6.39
C HIS A 255 11.21 -5.90 -4.98
N ILE A 256 12.04 -6.19 -3.98
CA ILE A 256 11.80 -5.74 -2.61
C ILE A 256 11.91 -4.22 -2.54
N TYR A 257 12.97 -3.64 -3.09
CA TYR A 257 13.19 -2.21 -3.12
C TYR A 257 12.04 -1.47 -3.84
N GLU A 258 11.62 -1.96 -5.01
CA GLU A 258 10.49 -1.41 -5.74
C GLU A 258 9.20 -1.44 -4.89
N GLY A 259 8.92 -2.57 -4.24
CA GLY A 259 7.77 -2.70 -3.34
C GLY A 259 7.81 -1.72 -2.16
N ILE A 260 8.97 -1.55 -1.52
CA ILE A 260 9.16 -0.61 -0.40
C ILE A 260 8.95 0.83 -0.89
N ALA A 261 9.54 1.20 -2.03
CA ALA A 261 9.40 2.53 -2.59
C ALA A 261 7.93 2.88 -2.89
N ILE A 262 7.19 1.93 -3.47
CA ILE A 262 5.76 2.08 -3.74
C ILE A 262 4.96 2.18 -2.43
N ALA A 263 5.26 1.31 -1.46
CA ALA A 263 4.54 1.27 -0.19
C ALA A 263 4.70 2.56 0.63
N LEU A 264 5.84 3.25 0.52
CA LEU A 264 6.13 4.49 1.23
C LEU A 264 5.77 5.76 0.45
N HIS A 265 5.40 5.64 -0.82
CA HIS A 265 4.93 6.78 -1.60
C HIS A 265 3.49 7.18 -1.17
N PRO A 266 3.14 8.48 -0.99
CA PRO A 266 3.90 9.70 -1.32
C PRO A 266 4.72 10.29 -0.15
N VAL A 267 4.78 9.65 1.01
CA VAL A 267 5.58 10.15 2.17
C VAL A 267 7.04 10.34 1.76
N ILE A 268 7.59 9.34 1.06
CA ILE A 268 8.90 9.43 0.43
C ILE A 268 8.68 9.45 -1.08
N PRO A 269 8.95 10.59 -1.76
CA PRO A 269 8.77 10.68 -3.20
C PRO A 269 9.68 9.71 -3.95
N MET A 270 9.11 8.94 -4.87
CA MET A 270 9.89 8.10 -5.77
C MET A 270 10.48 8.97 -6.90
N ARG A 271 11.79 8.93 -7.11
CA ARG A 271 12.46 9.75 -8.15
C ARG A 271 11.92 9.55 -9.56
N ASN A 272 11.46 8.35 -9.88
CA ASN A 272 10.96 7.98 -11.21
C ASN A 272 9.47 7.62 -11.19
N TRP A 273 8.72 8.14 -10.23
CA TRP A 273 7.29 7.92 -10.16
C TRP A 273 6.57 8.65 -11.29
N PRO A 274 5.68 8.00 -12.06
CA PRO A 274 5.01 8.63 -13.21
C PRO A 274 4.18 9.86 -12.89
N GLY A 275 3.84 10.10 -11.65
CA GLY A 275 3.08 11.26 -11.18
C GLY A 275 3.92 12.32 -10.47
N ASN A 276 5.23 12.14 -10.36
CA ASN A 276 6.11 13.18 -9.82
C ASN A 276 6.30 14.30 -10.86
N PRO A 277 6.14 15.58 -10.44
CA PRO A 277 6.38 16.73 -11.31
C PRO A 277 7.84 16.87 -11.74
#